data_24653ec71c8ed01c02e3c5db4a5ba9bc
#
_entry.id   24653ec71c8ed01c02e3c5db4a5ba9bc
#
_cell.length_a   1.000
_cell.length_b   1.000
_cell.length_c   1.000
_cell.angle_alpha   90.00
_cell.angle_beta   90.00
_cell.angle_gamma   90.00
#
_symmetry.space_group_name_H-M   'P 1'
#
loop_
_entity.id
_entity.type
_entity.pdbx_description
1 polymer ?
#
loop_
_entity_poly.entity_id
_entity_poly.type
_entity_poly.pdbx_seq_one_letter_code
_entity_poly.pdbx_strand_id
1 'polypeptide(L)'
;MHTPLKTVYRHDRFRNSCLNLIASENVLSPAVKRALSSDMASRYAFRPEYYSGTAMMHEVWETAEELGKEVFGSDYCSVAPLSGHLALMQTLYVLLGRGGKIAAVDPSTGGYPGFIQNRVPDLFGYSVVILPYSGLQLDLEQSLAVVDRERPDVVVLGASFILYPMPVKEISQAVQSYGGKVVYDGSHVLGLIAGGFFQKPLEEGADVLLGSTHKSFFGPQGGIILTNDEKIARGVEDSTFHKFVDNIH
;
A
#
# COMPACT_ATOMS: atom_id res chain seq x y z
N MET A 1 6.22 -4.55 41.06
CA MET A 1 6.91 -4.04 39.86
C MET A 1 6.07 -4.39 38.60
N HIS A 2 5.57 -3.41 37.86
CA HIS A 2 4.87 -3.64 36.62
C HIS A 2 5.91 -3.87 35.50
N THR A 3 6.04 -5.09 35.01
CA THR A 3 6.89 -5.37 33.85
C THR A 3 6.05 -5.21 32.57
N PRO A 4 6.61 -4.68 31.45
CA PRO A 4 5.90 -4.59 30.17
C PRO A 4 5.25 -5.92 29.76
N LEU A 5 5.91 -7.05 30.02
CA LEU A 5 5.41 -8.39 29.70
C LEU A 5 4.08 -8.73 30.41
N LYS A 6 3.92 -8.31 31.68
CA LYS A 6 2.63 -8.47 32.39
C LYS A 6 1.52 -7.67 31.72
N THR A 7 1.85 -6.52 31.16
CA THR A 7 0.89 -5.69 30.43
C THR A 7 0.49 -6.38 29.12
N VAL A 8 1.42 -7.01 28.40
CA VAL A 8 1.13 -7.81 27.19
C VAL A 8 0.16 -8.94 27.53
N TYR A 9 0.44 -9.76 28.54
CA TYR A 9 -0.46 -10.85 28.95
C TYR A 9 -1.85 -10.38 29.41
N ARG A 10 -1.92 -9.21 30.04
CA ARG A 10 -3.21 -8.61 30.42
C ARG A 10 -3.98 -8.14 29.20
N HIS A 11 -3.29 -7.54 28.21
CA HIS A 11 -3.86 -7.14 26.93
C HIS A 11 -4.41 -8.36 26.17
N ASP A 12 -3.63 -9.43 26.04
CA ASP A 12 -4.06 -10.63 25.33
C ASP A 12 -5.33 -11.23 25.95
N ARG A 13 -5.38 -11.32 27.27
CA ARG A 13 -6.60 -11.78 27.98
C ARG A 13 -7.79 -10.86 27.73
N PHE A 14 -7.58 -9.55 27.74
CA PHE A 14 -8.65 -8.60 27.41
C PHE A 14 -9.13 -8.78 25.99
N ARG A 15 -8.22 -8.86 25.01
CA ARG A 15 -8.57 -9.01 23.59
C ARG A 15 -9.30 -10.32 23.30
N ASN A 16 -8.95 -11.41 23.99
CA ASN A 16 -9.63 -12.69 23.86
C ASN A 16 -11.10 -12.67 24.35
N SER A 17 -11.48 -11.65 25.12
CA SER A 17 -12.88 -11.43 25.55
C SER A 17 -13.62 -10.38 24.72
N CYS A 18 -13.01 -9.84 23.69
CA CYS A 18 -13.56 -8.78 22.86
C CYS A 18 -13.92 -9.29 21.45
N LEU A 19 -14.98 -8.72 20.88
CA LEU A 19 -15.23 -8.74 19.45
C LEU A 19 -14.51 -7.54 18.82
N ASN A 20 -13.50 -7.80 17.98
CA ASN A 20 -12.78 -6.74 17.31
C ASN A 20 -13.53 -6.28 16.05
N LEU A 21 -13.95 -5.00 16.01
CA LEU A 21 -14.66 -4.39 14.89
C LEU A 21 -13.85 -3.30 14.19
N ILE A 22 -12.54 -3.20 14.49
CA ILE A 22 -11.66 -2.22 13.81
C ILE A 22 -11.22 -2.82 12.47
N ALA A 23 -11.68 -2.22 11.38
CA ALA A 23 -11.44 -2.70 10.02
C ALA A 23 -9.95 -2.70 9.60
N SER A 24 -9.11 -1.89 10.25
CA SER A 24 -7.67 -1.81 10.01
C SER A 24 -6.84 -2.75 10.89
N GLU A 25 -7.47 -3.59 11.70
CA GLU A 25 -6.81 -4.60 12.53
C GLU A 25 -7.17 -6.00 12.09
N ASN A 26 -6.23 -6.94 12.26
CA ASN A 26 -6.48 -8.34 11.95
C ASN A 26 -5.73 -9.27 12.92
N VAL A 27 -6.05 -10.56 12.82
CA VAL A 27 -5.42 -11.60 13.64
C VAL A 27 -4.46 -12.40 12.77
N LEU A 28 -3.18 -12.37 13.12
CA LEU A 28 -2.17 -13.17 12.46
C LEU A 28 -2.40 -14.67 12.67
N SER A 29 -2.17 -15.47 11.63
CA SER A 29 -2.18 -16.93 11.76
C SER A 29 -1.08 -17.42 12.71
N PRO A 30 -1.24 -18.61 13.33
CA PRO A 30 -0.18 -19.20 14.14
C PRO A 30 1.14 -19.39 13.39
N ALA A 31 1.11 -19.67 12.08
CA ALA A 31 2.30 -19.82 11.25
C ALA A 31 3.05 -18.49 11.12
N VAL A 32 2.36 -17.39 10.81
CA VAL A 32 2.95 -16.05 10.72
C VAL A 32 3.52 -15.62 12.08
N LYS A 33 2.80 -15.85 13.19
CA LYS A 33 3.31 -15.55 14.54
C LYS A 33 4.62 -16.31 14.85
N ARG A 34 4.72 -17.57 14.46
CA ARG A 34 5.98 -18.35 14.62
C ARG A 34 7.12 -17.77 13.79
N ALA A 35 6.86 -17.38 12.53
CA ALA A 35 7.87 -16.77 11.68
C ALA A 35 8.40 -15.46 12.29
N LEU A 36 7.52 -14.58 12.75
CA LEU A 36 7.88 -13.30 13.38
C LEU A 36 8.66 -13.46 14.70
N SER A 37 8.54 -14.59 15.37
CA SER A 37 9.29 -14.89 16.60
C SER A 37 10.52 -15.80 16.38
N SER A 38 10.86 -16.08 15.13
CA SER A 38 12.04 -16.87 14.77
C SER A 38 13.33 -16.04 14.86
N ASP A 39 14.49 -16.72 14.77
CA ASP A 39 15.79 -16.05 14.70
C ASP A 39 15.90 -15.08 13.50
N MET A 40 15.15 -15.32 12.41
CA MET A 40 15.13 -14.45 11.24
C MET A 40 14.72 -13.01 11.59
N ALA A 41 13.82 -12.82 12.56
CA ALA A 41 13.40 -11.48 13.01
C ALA A 41 14.53 -10.65 13.65
N SER A 42 15.72 -11.22 13.83
CA SER A 42 16.92 -10.57 14.35
C SER A 42 18.05 -10.48 13.33
N ARG A 43 17.76 -10.81 12.06
CA ARG A 43 18.75 -10.81 10.98
C ARG A 43 18.44 -9.73 9.95
N TYR A 44 19.47 -9.24 9.27
CA TYR A 44 19.34 -8.28 8.18
C TYR A 44 19.08 -8.97 6.85
N ALA A 45 18.17 -8.42 6.06
CA ALA A 45 18.06 -8.69 4.64
C ALA A 45 18.35 -7.44 3.82
N PHE A 46 19.20 -7.59 2.81
CA PHE A 46 19.62 -6.55 1.87
C PHE A 46 19.61 -7.06 0.44
N ARG A 47 19.42 -6.16 -0.51
CA ARG A 47 19.73 -6.41 -1.92
C ARG A 47 20.76 -5.39 -2.42
N PRO A 48 21.92 -5.84 -2.99
CA PRO A 48 22.40 -7.23 -3.07
C PRO A 48 22.73 -7.80 -1.67
N GLU A 49 22.81 -9.13 -1.58
CA GLU A 49 23.13 -9.83 -0.32
C GLU A 49 24.44 -9.32 0.27
N TYR A 50 24.40 -8.96 1.55
CA TYR A 50 25.55 -8.36 2.25
C TYR A 50 26.20 -9.31 3.25
N TYR A 51 25.41 -10.20 3.83
CA TYR A 51 25.85 -11.11 4.88
C TYR A 51 25.54 -12.56 4.50
N SER A 52 26.57 -13.40 4.42
CA SER A 52 26.44 -14.81 4.01
C SER A 52 25.50 -15.65 4.89
N GLY A 53 25.18 -15.21 6.10
CA GLY A 53 24.23 -15.89 7.00
C GLY A 53 22.76 -15.59 6.72
N THR A 54 22.42 -14.81 5.70
CA THR A 54 21.05 -14.34 5.43
C THR A 54 20.44 -14.92 4.15
N ALA A 55 21.07 -15.91 3.52
CA ALA A 55 20.61 -16.50 2.27
C ALA A 55 19.16 -17.01 2.33
N MET A 56 18.75 -17.64 3.45
CA MET A 56 17.37 -18.12 3.63
C MET A 56 16.36 -16.98 3.77
N MET A 57 16.78 -15.80 4.20
CA MET A 57 15.90 -14.61 4.23
C MET A 57 15.62 -14.10 2.81
N HIS A 58 16.61 -14.17 1.92
CA HIS A 58 16.44 -13.87 0.50
C HIS A 58 15.47 -14.84 -0.17
N GLU A 59 15.59 -16.15 0.14
CA GLU A 59 14.65 -17.17 -0.36
C GLU A 59 13.19 -16.87 0.07
N VAL A 60 12.98 -16.51 1.34
CA VAL A 60 11.66 -16.11 1.85
C VAL A 60 11.16 -14.85 1.14
N TRP A 61 12.03 -13.86 0.95
CA TRP A 61 11.68 -12.61 0.29
C TRP A 61 11.29 -12.84 -1.17
N GLU A 62 12.12 -13.53 -1.94
CA GLU A 62 11.87 -13.86 -3.35
C GLU A 62 10.58 -14.68 -3.49
N THR A 63 10.38 -15.68 -2.64
CA THR A 63 9.13 -16.45 -2.60
C THR A 63 7.91 -15.57 -2.34
N ALA A 64 8.02 -14.62 -1.41
CA ALA A 64 6.92 -13.71 -1.11
C ALA A 64 6.58 -12.79 -2.30
N GLU A 65 7.59 -12.31 -3.04
CA GLU A 65 7.38 -11.50 -4.24
C GLU A 65 6.78 -12.31 -5.38
N GLU A 66 7.24 -13.55 -5.61
CA GLU A 66 6.65 -14.44 -6.63
C GLU A 66 5.18 -14.78 -6.30
N LEU A 67 4.88 -15.12 -5.05
CA LEU A 67 3.49 -15.33 -4.61
C LEU A 67 2.65 -14.07 -4.75
N GLY A 68 3.22 -12.89 -4.48
CA GLY A 68 2.54 -11.62 -4.69
C GLY A 68 2.17 -11.40 -6.16
N LYS A 69 3.08 -11.69 -7.08
CA LYS A 69 2.80 -11.63 -8.53
C LYS A 69 1.67 -12.59 -8.93
N GLU A 70 1.73 -13.82 -8.46
CA GLU A 70 0.72 -14.83 -8.77
C GLU A 70 -0.66 -14.43 -8.23
N VAL A 71 -0.75 -14.03 -6.96
CA VAL A 71 -2.01 -13.71 -6.28
C VAL A 71 -2.70 -12.48 -6.88
N PHE A 72 -1.93 -11.48 -7.27
CA PHE A 72 -2.49 -10.20 -7.76
C PHE A 72 -2.45 -10.06 -9.28
N GLY A 73 -1.87 -11.02 -10.00
CA GLY A 73 -1.75 -10.97 -11.45
C GLY A 73 -0.88 -9.83 -11.94
N SER A 74 0.29 -9.62 -11.31
CA SER A 74 1.23 -8.56 -11.68
C SER A 74 2.55 -9.14 -12.20
N ASP A 75 3.24 -8.39 -13.07
CA ASP A 75 4.56 -8.75 -13.57
C ASP A 75 5.65 -8.49 -12.53
N TYR A 76 5.46 -7.49 -11.68
CA TYR A 76 6.43 -7.07 -10.66
C TYR A 76 5.75 -6.89 -9.30
N CYS A 77 6.47 -7.32 -8.26
CA CYS A 77 6.05 -7.21 -6.86
C CYS A 77 7.25 -6.79 -6.00
N SER A 78 7.03 -5.88 -5.07
CA SER A 78 7.97 -5.58 -3.98
C SER A 78 7.26 -5.67 -2.63
N VAL A 79 7.84 -6.45 -1.72
CA VAL A 79 7.39 -6.56 -0.31
C VAL A 79 8.34 -5.85 0.65
N ALA A 80 9.28 -5.08 0.13
CA ALA A 80 10.26 -4.34 0.91
C ALA A 80 9.69 -3.19 1.78
N PRO A 81 8.61 -2.48 1.40
CA PRO A 81 8.10 -1.40 2.23
C PRO A 81 7.64 -1.88 3.61
N LEU A 82 8.07 -1.20 4.68
CA LEU A 82 7.74 -1.55 6.07
C LEU A 82 6.29 -1.23 6.47
N SER A 83 5.53 -0.59 5.59
CA SER A 83 4.10 -0.31 5.77
C SER A 83 3.46 0.12 4.46
N GLY A 84 2.13 0.07 4.35
CA GLY A 84 1.41 0.65 3.22
C GLY A 84 1.63 2.15 3.07
N HIS A 85 1.86 2.87 4.17
CA HIS A 85 2.24 4.28 4.13
C HIS A 85 3.57 4.51 3.40
N LEU A 86 4.60 3.71 3.72
CA LEU A 86 5.88 3.78 3.03
C LEU A 86 5.78 3.31 1.57
N ALA A 87 4.97 2.29 1.30
CA ALA A 87 4.68 1.85 -0.08
C ALA A 87 4.08 2.99 -0.90
N LEU A 88 3.11 3.73 -0.34
CA LEU A 88 2.51 4.89 -0.98
C LEU A 88 3.54 6.01 -1.20
N MET A 89 4.29 6.39 -0.17
CA MET A 89 5.30 7.45 -0.27
C MET A 89 6.37 7.11 -1.33
N GLN A 90 6.84 5.88 -1.34
CA GLN A 90 7.83 5.38 -2.29
C GLN A 90 7.28 5.40 -3.72
N THR A 91 6.05 4.91 -3.93
CA THR A 91 5.39 4.93 -5.23
C THR A 91 5.24 6.36 -5.76
N LEU A 92 4.74 7.28 -4.94
CA LEU A 92 4.62 8.68 -5.34
C LEU A 92 5.97 9.32 -5.67
N TYR A 93 7.00 9.02 -4.87
CA TYR A 93 8.36 9.50 -5.15
C TYR A 93 8.92 8.94 -6.47
N VAL A 94 8.67 7.67 -6.77
CA VAL A 94 9.09 7.06 -8.04
C VAL A 94 8.40 7.69 -9.23
N LEU A 95 7.11 8.02 -9.10
CA LEU A 95 6.31 8.59 -10.18
C LEU A 95 6.57 10.10 -10.39
N LEU A 96 6.82 10.85 -9.31
CA LEU A 96 6.85 12.31 -9.32
C LEU A 96 8.21 12.92 -8.92
N GLY A 97 9.00 12.22 -8.12
CA GLY A 97 10.17 12.81 -7.46
C GLY A 97 9.75 13.84 -6.40
N ARG A 98 10.13 15.09 -6.58
CA ARG A 98 9.71 16.23 -5.76
C ARG A 98 8.85 17.19 -6.59
N GLY A 99 7.79 17.67 -5.97
CA GLY A 99 6.78 18.49 -6.64
C GLY A 99 5.83 17.66 -7.48
N GLY A 100 4.83 18.30 -8.04
CA GLY A 100 3.79 17.66 -8.85
C GLY A 100 2.40 17.76 -8.22
N LYS A 101 1.40 17.33 -8.97
CA LYS A 101 0.00 17.42 -8.59
C LYS A 101 -0.60 16.03 -8.42
N ILE A 102 -1.20 15.78 -7.27
CA ILE A 102 -1.88 14.53 -6.93
C ILE A 102 -3.38 14.79 -6.83
N ALA A 103 -4.21 13.92 -7.39
CA ALA A 103 -5.63 13.88 -7.04
C ALA A 103 -5.89 12.70 -6.09
N ALA A 104 -6.65 12.93 -5.03
CA ALA A 104 -6.96 11.91 -4.02
C ALA A 104 -8.33 12.15 -3.40
N VAL A 105 -8.88 11.11 -2.75
CA VAL A 105 -10.14 11.18 -2.02
C VAL A 105 -10.00 12.02 -0.76
N ASP A 106 -10.99 12.89 -0.49
CA ASP A 106 -11.02 13.72 0.71
C ASP A 106 -11.07 12.85 1.99
N PRO A 107 -10.18 13.08 2.96
CA PRO A 107 -10.25 12.41 4.26
C PRO A 107 -11.59 12.58 4.99
N SER A 108 -12.30 13.68 4.80
CA SER A 108 -13.63 13.90 5.40
C SER A 108 -14.71 12.98 4.84
N THR A 109 -14.48 12.41 3.65
CA THR A 109 -15.38 11.44 2.99
C THR A 109 -14.82 10.00 3.03
N GLY A 110 -13.82 9.75 3.84
CA GLY A 110 -13.23 8.43 4.03
C GLY A 110 -11.88 8.21 3.33
N GLY A 111 -11.32 9.24 2.69
CA GLY A 111 -10.00 9.20 2.10
C GLY A 111 -8.88 9.01 3.12
N TYR A 112 -7.68 8.72 2.63
CA TYR A 112 -6.54 8.51 3.49
C TYR A 112 -6.03 9.83 4.10
N PRO A 113 -5.95 9.95 5.44
CA PRO A 113 -5.53 11.20 6.09
C PRO A 113 -4.10 11.64 5.77
N GLY A 114 -3.28 10.78 5.17
CA GLY A 114 -1.92 11.10 4.74
C GLY A 114 -1.84 12.17 3.66
N PHE A 115 -2.93 12.44 2.93
CA PHE A 115 -3.00 13.48 1.90
C PHE A 115 -3.43 14.86 2.40
N ILE A 116 -3.61 15.04 3.69
CA ILE A 116 -3.86 16.37 4.26
C ILE A 116 -2.59 17.21 4.21
N GLN A 117 -2.75 18.55 4.09
CA GLN A 117 -1.65 19.50 4.21
C GLN A 117 -0.83 19.26 5.49
N ASN A 118 0.47 19.51 5.45
CA ASN A 118 1.46 19.21 6.50
C ASN A 118 1.71 17.71 6.75
N ARG A 119 1.42 16.85 5.77
CA ARG A 119 1.73 15.41 5.81
C ARG A 119 2.53 14.99 4.57
N VAL A 120 2.19 13.88 3.91
CA VAL A 120 2.93 13.38 2.73
C VAL A 120 3.13 14.44 1.65
N PRO A 121 2.10 15.26 1.28
CA PRO A 121 2.29 16.29 0.27
C PRO A 121 3.38 17.30 0.65
N ASP A 122 3.41 17.71 1.91
CA ASP A 122 4.37 18.70 2.40
C ASP A 122 5.83 18.21 2.36
N LEU A 123 6.04 16.92 2.63
CA LEU A 123 7.37 16.31 2.61
C LEU A 123 8.04 16.36 1.24
N PHE A 124 7.25 16.28 0.17
CA PHE A 124 7.73 16.19 -1.21
C PHE A 124 7.39 17.42 -2.07
N GLY A 125 6.62 18.37 -1.53
CA GLY A 125 6.15 19.54 -2.25
C GLY A 125 5.03 19.24 -3.24
N TYR A 126 4.18 18.24 -2.97
CA TYR A 126 3.04 17.93 -3.83
C TYR A 126 1.87 18.86 -3.56
N SER A 127 1.18 19.27 -4.62
CA SER A 127 -0.16 19.87 -4.52
C SER A 127 -1.22 18.77 -4.59
N VAL A 128 -2.30 18.93 -3.82
CA VAL A 128 -3.38 17.94 -3.76
C VAL A 128 -4.68 18.55 -4.26
N VAL A 129 -5.32 17.83 -5.18
CA VAL A 129 -6.66 18.09 -5.68
C VAL A 129 -7.60 17.01 -5.13
N ILE A 130 -8.78 17.39 -4.73
CA ILE A 130 -9.75 16.48 -4.14
C ILE A 130 -10.66 15.89 -5.22
N LEU A 131 -10.80 14.56 -5.20
CA LEU A 131 -11.81 13.84 -5.96
C LEU A 131 -13.11 13.80 -5.15
N PRO A 132 -14.23 14.29 -5.71
CA PRO A 132 -15.48 14.37 -4.98
C PRO A 132 -16.15 13.00 -4.78
N TYR A 133 -16.87 12.89 -3.67
CA TYR A 133 -17.70 11.73 -3.32
C TYR A 133 -19.17 12.12 -3.34
N SER A 134 -20.01 11.20 -3.80
CA SER A 134 -21.47 11.30 -3.70
C SER A 134 -21.97 10.16 -2.80
N GLY A 135 -22.44 10.51 -1.60
CA GLY A 135 -22.78 9.50 -0.60
C GLY A 135 -21.55 8.71 -0.14
N LEU A 136 -21.51 7.40 -0.43
CA LEU A 136 -20.47 6.46 0.02
C LEU A 136 -19.53 5.98 -1.10
N GLN A 137 -19.54 6.62 -2.25
CA GLN A 137 -18.74 6.25 -3.41
C GLN A 137 -18.18 7.47 -4.13
N LEU A 138 -17.13 7.25 -4.92
CA LEU A 138 -16.56 8.29 -5.78
C LEU A 138 -17.63 8.79 -6.77
N ASP A 139 -17.81 10.12 -6.88
CA ASP A 139 -18.64 10.71 -7.91
C ASP A 139 -17.84 10.71 -9.24
N LEU A 140 -18.16 9.78 -10.12
CA LEU A 140 -17.41 9.60 -11.35
C LEU A 140 -17.47 10.82 -12.26
N GLU A 141 -18.65 11.40 -12.47
CA GLU A 141 -18.83 12.52 -13.39
C GLU A 141 -18.04 13.75 -12.92
N GLN A 142 -18.19 14.11 -11.66
CA GLN A 142 -17.45 15.23 -11.08
C GLN A 142 -15.95 14.93 -10.99
N SER A 143 -15.55 13.68 -10.69
CA SER A 143 -14.13 13.32 -10.65
C SER A 143 -13.48 13.41 -12.02
N LEU A 144 -14.15 12.98 -13.09
CA LEU A 144 -13.66 13.14 -14.47
C LEU A 144 -13.53 14.63 -14.84
N ALA A 145 -14.50 15.47 -14.44
CA ALA A 145 -14.40 16.92 -14.66
C ALA A 145 -13.22 17.55 -13.89
N VAL A 146 -12.93 17.07 -12.67
CA VAL A 146 -11.74 17.48 -11.92
C VAL A 146 -10.46 17.03 -12.62
N VAL A 147 -10.39 15.79 -13.04
CA VAL A 147 -9.20 15.22 -13.74
C VAL A 147 -8.93 15.99 -15.03
N ASP A 148 -9.94 16.27 -15.85
CA ASP A 148 -9.78 17.02 -17.10
C ASP A 148 -9.29 18.45 -16.87
N ARG A 149 -9.89 19.15 -15.90
CA ARG A 149 -9.55 20.54 -15.56
C ARG A 149 -8.15 20.66 -14.93
N GLU A 150 -7.87 19.81 -13.96
CA GLU A 150 -6.69 19.94 -13.11
C GLU A 150 -5.49 19.19 -13.65
N ARG A 151 -5.70 18.17 -14.48
CA ARG A 151 -4.67 17.29 -15.06
C ARG A 151 -3.62 16.87 -14.05
N PRO A 152 -4.01 16.17 -12.95
CA PRO A 152 -3.06 15.71 -11.97
C PRO A 152 -2.05 14.72 -12.58
N ASP A 153 -0.79 14.84 -12.18
CA ASP A 153 0.26 13.92 -12.64
C ASP A 153 -0.01 12.49 -12.15
N VAL A 154 -0.57 12.36 -10.95
CA VAL A 154 -0.97 11.08 -10.35
C VAL A 154 -2.36 11.19 -9.74
N VAL A 155 -3.20 10.22 -10.06
CA VAL A 155 -4.49 10.01 -9.37
C VAL A 155 -4.34 8.83 -8.43
N VAL A 156 -4.59 9.04 -7.13
CA VAL A 156 -4.61 7.97 -6.12
C VAL A 156 -6.06 7.59 -5.82
N LEU A 157 -6.46 6.44 -6.32
CA LEU A 157 -7.72 5.80 -5.99
C LEU A 157 -7.53 4.90 -4.78
N GLY A 158 -8.51 4.90 -3.88
CA GLY A 158 -8.45 4.16 -2.63
C GLY A 158 -8.84 5.05 -1.45
N ALA A 159 -9.37 4.45 -0.42
CA ALA A 159 -9.85 5.16 0.75
C ALA A 159 -9.72 4.27 2.00
N SER A 160 -9.71 4.90 3.17
CA SER A 160 -9.83 4.20 4.45
C SER A 160 -11.23 3.64 4.67
N PHE A 161 -12.22 4.24 4.01
CA PHE A 161 -13.60 3.76 3.99
C PHE A 161 -14.02 3.51 2.53
N ILE A 162 -14.11 2.25 2.14
CA ILE A 162 -14.38 1.82 0.78
C ILE A 162 -15.40 0.67 0.80
N LEU A 163 -16.60 0.92 0.28
CA LEU A 163 -17.70 -0.05 0.24
C LEU A 163 -17.97 -0.58 -1.17
N TYR A 164 -17.66 0.22 -2.18
CA TYR A 164 -17.92 -0.09 -3.58
C TYR A 164 -16.63 -0.04 -4.38
N PRO A 165 -16.52 -0.82 -5.47
CA PRO A 165 -15.40 -0.69 -6.40
C PRO A 165 -15.23 0.75 -6.88
N MET A 166 -13.97 1.18 -7.00
CA MET A 166 -13.64 2.49 -7.56
C MET A 166 -13.68 2.43 -9.09
N PRO A 167 -14.04 3.52 -9.79
CA PRO A 167 -14.10 3.56 -11.25
C PRO A 167 -12.69 3.66 -11.87
N VAL A 168 -11.87 2.63 -11.66
CA VAL A 168 -10.45 2.62 -12.09
C VAL A 168 -10.35 2.77 -13.60
N LYS A 169 -11.15 2.04 -14.35
CA LYS A 169 -11.08 2.01 -15.81
C LYS A 169 -11.36 3.40 -16.43
N GLU A 170 -12.41 4.04 -15.99
CA GLU A 170 -12.83 5.36 -16.53
C GLU A 170 -11.81 6.44 -16.15
N ILE A 171 -11.35 6.44 -14.92
CA ILE A 171 -10.34 7.39 -14.44
C ILE A 171 -9.00 7.14 -15.15
N SER A 172 -8.57 5.88 -15.31
CA SER A 172 -7.32 5.54 -16.01
C SER A 172 -7.33 6.00 -17.46
N GLN A 173 -8.43 5.79 -18.17
CA GLN A 173 -8.56 6.27 -19.54
C GLN A 173 -8.41 7.80 -19.64
N ALA A 174 -9.05 8.54 -18.74
CA ALA A 174 -8.94 10.00 -18.71
C ALA A 174 -7.51 10.45 -18.37
N VAL A 175 -6.89 9.88 -17.37
CA VAL A 175 -5.55 10.24 -16.87
C VAL A 175 -4.46 9.90 -17.89
N GLN A 176 -4.53 8.74 -18.52
CA GLN A 176 -3.56 8.29 -19.51
C GLN A 176 -3.62 9.13 -20.81
N SER A 177 -4.76 9.76 -21.13
CA SER A 177 -4.91 10.62 -22.30
C SER A 177 -3.91 11.79 -22.36
N TYR A 178 -3.38 12.21 -21.21
CA TYR A 178 -2.37 13.27 -21.09
C TYR A 178 -1.05 12.81 -20.44
N GLY A 179 -0.87 11.49 -20.25
CA GLY A 179 0.37 10.91 -19.73
C GLY A 179 0.47 10.83 -18.20
N GLY A 180 -0.61 11.11 -17.49
CA GLY A 180 -0.67 10.91 -16.02
C GLY A 180 -0.73 9.43 -15.64
N LYS A 181 -0.63 9.14 -14.34
CA LYS A 181 -0.57 7.79 -13.76
C LYS A 181 -1.69 7.56 -12.74
N VAL A 182 -2.13 6.31 -12.62
CA VAL A 182 -3.14 5.90 -11.63
C VAL A 182 -2.53 4.92 -10.64
N VAL A 183 -2.63 5.26 -9.37
CA VAL A 183 -2.22 4.42 -8.24
C VAL A 183 -3.48 3.97 -7.50
N TYR A 184 -3.61 2.68 -7.25
CA TYR A 184 -4.68 2.13 -6.43
C TYR A 184 -4.15 1.76 -5.05
N ASP A 185 -4.55 2.48 -4.00
CA ASP A 185 -4.27 2.10 -2.62
C ASP A 185 -5.34 1.12 -2.12
N GLY A 186 -5.01 -0.16 -2.23
CA GLY A 186 -5.85 -1.26 -1.81
C GLY A 186 -5.77 -1.60 -0.32
N SER A 187 -5.09 -0.82 0.51
CA SER A 187 -4.80 -1.16 1.92
C SER A 187 -5.98 -1.73 2.70
N HIS A 188 -7.19 -1.22 2.50
CA HIS A 188 -8.39 -1.69 3.21
C HIS A 188 -9.13 -2.85 2.53
N VAL A 189 -8.86 -3.11 1.25
CA VAL A 189 -9.52 -4.15 0.45
C VAL A 189 -8.56 -5.18 -0.14
N LEU A 190 -7.27 -5.10 0.19
CA LEU A 190 -6.22 -5.94 -0.38
C LEU A 190 -6.51 -7.44 -0.22
N GLY A 191 -7.01 -7.84 0.94
CA GLY A 191 -7.41 -9.23 1.18
C GLY A 191 -8.61 -9.68 0.35
N LEU A 192 -9.55 -8.78 0.06
CA LEU A 192 -10.69 -9.07 -0.82
C LEU A 192 -10.25 -9.18 -2.28
N ILE A 193 -9.32 -8.31 -2.71
CA ILE A 193 -8.69 -8.37 -4.04
C ILE A 193 -7.95 -9.69 -4.19
N ALA A 194 -7.08 -10.05 -3.24
CA ALA A 194 -6.33 -11.30 -3.24
C ALA A 194 -7.25 -12.54 -3.26
N GLY A 195 -8.38 -12.48 -2.58
CA GLY A 195 -9.38 -13.56 -2.57
C GLY A 195 -10.27 -13.60 -3.82
N GLY A 196 -10.13 -12.66 -4.74
CA GLY A 196 -10.97 -12.58 -5.96
C GLY A 196 -12.41 -12.12 -5.72
N PHE A 197 -12.69 -11.49 -4.57
CA PHE A 197 -14.04 -11.03 -4.18
C PHE A 197 -14.22 -9.51 -4.28
N PHE A 198 -13.28 -8.84 -4.91
CA PHE A 198 -13.33 -7.41 -5.19
C PHE A 198 -12.79 -7.12 -6.60
N GLN A 199 -12.63 -5.84 -6.95
CA GLN A 199 -12.12 -5.44 -8.26
C GLN A 199 -10.66 -5.85 -8.50
N LYS A 200 -10.21 -5.74 -9.75
CA LYS A 200 -8.86 -6.04 -10.18
C LYS A 200 -8.17 -4.79 -10.74
N PRO A 201 -7.62 -3.91 -9.89
CA PRO A 201 -7.20 -2.59 -10.30
C PRO A 201 -6.16 -2.56 -11.44
N LEU A 202 -5.20 -3.50 -11.46
CA LEU A 202 -4.20 -3.57 -12.54
C LEU A 202 -4.83 -3.95 -13.89
N GLU A 203 -5.79 -4.90 -13.92
CA GLU A 203 -6.52 -5.26 -15.13
C GLU A 203 -7.45 -4.12 -15.60
N GLU A 204 -7.91 -3.29 -14.67
CA GLU A 204 -8.78 -2.13 -14.94
C GLU A 204 -7.98 -0.89 -15.39
N GLY A 205 -6.64 -0.94 -15.37
CA GLY A 205 -5.78 0.10 -15.91
C GLY A 205 -5.02 0.94 -14.89
N ALA A 206 -5.02 0.57 -13.60
CA ALA A 206 -4.12 1.19 -12.64
C ALA A 206 -2.66 0.84 -12.98
N ASP A 207 -1.77 1.82 -12.92
CA ASP A 207 -0.33 1.62 -13.14
C ASP A 207 0.34 0.92 -11.95
N VAL A 208 -0.19 1.14 -10.74
CA VAL A 208 0.29 0.55 -9.49
C VAL A 208 -0.88 0.16 -8.60
N LEU A 209 -0.86 -1.06 -8.09
CA LEU A 209 -1.61 -1.49 -6.92
C LEU A 209 -0.66 -1.55 -5.73
N LEU A 210 -1.00 -0.90 -4.64
CA LEU A 210 -0.23 -0.98 -3.41
C LEU A 210 -1.14 -1.20 -2.19
N GLY A 211 -0.55 -1.55 -1.07
CA GLY A 211 -1.34 -1.65 0.15
C GLY A 211 -0.56 -2.06 1.39
N SER A 212 -1.25 -1.99 2.51
CA SER A 212 -0.80 -2.53 3.80
C SER A 212 -1.05 -4.03 3.88
N THR A 213 -0.07 -4.80 4.30
CA THR A 213 -0.22 -6.26 4.43
C THR A 213 -0.90 -6.70 5.74
N HIS A 214 -1.06 -5.80 6.70
CA HIS A 214 -1.53 -6.09 8.06
C HIS A 214 -3.00 -5.75 8.34
N LYS A 215 -3.76 -5.30 7.32
CA LYS A 215 -5.18 -4.98 7.43
C LYS A 215 -6.05 -6.13 6.92
N SER A 216 -6.88 -5.93 5.92
CA SER A 216 -7.72 -6.99 5.35
C SER A 216 -6.93 -8.17 4.77
N PHE A 217 -5.68 -7.97 4.37
CA PHE A 217 -4.78 -9.03 3.89
C PHE A 217 -4.23 -9.92 5.02
N PHE A 218 -4.42 -9.53 6.30
CA PHE A 218 -4.09 -10.24 7.54
C PHE A 218 -2.68 -10.85 7.64
N GLY A 219 -1.71 -10.24 6.97
CA GLY A 219 -0.27 -10.51 7.13
C GLY A 219 0.36 -9.73 8.28
N PRO A 220 1.67 -9.82 8.45
CA PRO A 220 2.43 -8.97 9.37
C PRO A 220 2.42 -7.50 8.92
N GLN A 221 2.84 -6.59 9.79
CA GLN A 221 3.04 -5.21 9.37
C GLN A 221 4.05 -5.15 8.24
N GLY A 222 3.66 -4.50 7.16
CA GLY A 222 4.43 -4.34 5.95
C GLY A 222 3.60 -3.62 4.89
N GLY A 223 4.21 -3.41 3.74
CA GLY A 223 3.58 -2.90 2.53
C GLY A 223 3.89 -3.77 1.33
N ILE A 224 3.08 -3.65 0.31
CA ILE A 224 3.29 -4.29 -0.99
C ILE A 224 3.12 -3.26 -2.10
N ILE A 225 3.94 -3.34 -3.14
CA ILE A 225 3.83 -2.55 -4.37
C ILE A 225 3.82 -3.53 -5.54
N LEU A 226 2.83 -3.41 -6.40
CA LEU A 226 2.57 -4.29 -7.54
C LEU A 226 2.38 -3.43 -8.79
N THR A 227 3.03 -3.79 -9.90
CA THR A 227 2.92 -3.06 -11.17
C THR A 227 3.23 -3.97 -12.35
N ASN A 228 2.76 -3.60 -13.54
CA ASN A 228 3.13 -4.23 -14.81
C ASN A 228 4.11 -3.35 -15.62
N ASP A 229 4.50 -2.18 -15.10
CA ASP A 229 5.45 -1.27 -15.74
C ASP A 229 6.87 -1.49 -15.19
N GLU A 230 7.78 -1.98 -16.06
CA GLU A 230 9.17 -2.26 -15.71
C GLU A 230 9.92 -1.02 -15.20
N LYS A 231 9.59 0.19 -15.71
CA LYS A 231 10.26 1.42 -15.28
C LYS A 231 9.87 1.78 -13.86
N ILE A 232 8.59 1.60 -13.52
CA ILE A 232 8.09 1.80 -12.17
C ILE A 232 8.76 0.78 -11.23
N ALA A 233 8.80 -0.50 -11.63
CA ALA A 233 9.42 -1.56 -10.83
C ALA A 233 10.90 -1.27 -10.54
N ARG A 234 11.68 -0.89 -11.55
CA ARG A 234 13.08 -0.46 -11.37
C ARG A 234 13.21 0.76 -10.45
N GLY A 235 12.34 1.76 -10.62
CA GLY A 235 12.33 2.92 -9.74
C GLY A 235 12.02 2.58 -8.28
N VAL A 236 11.14 1.61 -8.04
CA VAL A 236 10.85 1.06 -6.71
C VAL A 236 12.10 0.37 -6.15
N GLU A 237 12.76 -0.51 -6.91
CA GLU A 237 13.98 -1.18 -6.49
C GLU A 237 15.10 -0.19 -6.14
N ASP A 238 15.41 0.75 -7.04
CA ASP A 238 16.45 1.77 -6.88
C ASP A 238 16.19 2.72 -5.71
N SER A 239 14.92 2.91 -5.33
CA SER A 239 14.54 3.78 -4.22
C SER A 239 14.39 3.05 -2.89
N THR A 240 14.39 1.72 -2.88
CA THR A 240 14.15 0.94 -1.67
C THR A 240 15.23 1.19 -0.64
N PHE A 241 16.46 0.72 -0.87
CA PHE A 241 17.51 0.85 0.12
C PHE A 241 18.11 2.25 0.17
N HIS A 242 18.35 2.71 1.39
CA HIS A 242 18.94 4.00 1.75
C HIS A 242 18.11 5.24 1.37
N LYS A 243 16.87 5.05 0.80
CA LYS A 243 15.92 6.16 0.64
C LYS A 243 14.67 5.96 1.49
N PHE A 244 14.00 4.80 1.36
CA PHE A 244 12.76 4.49 2.09
C PHE A 244 12.94 3.41 3.15
N VAL A 245 13.93 2.54 2.97
CA VAL A 245 14.28 1.47 3.90
C VAL A 245 15.79 1.44 4.03
N ASP A 246 16.30 1.13 5.21
CA ASP A 246 17.75 0.90 5.41
C ASP A 246 18.07 -0.59 5.42
N ASN A 247 17.30 -1.34 6.18
CA ASN A 247 17.38 -2.81 6.26
C ASN A 247 16.00 -3.39 6.55
N ILE A 248 15.86 -4.69 6.28
CA ILE A 248 14.64 -5.46 6.56
C ILE A 248 15.00 -6.59 7.50
N HIS A 249 14.14 -6.88 8.47
CA HIS A 249 14.22 -7.99 9.41
C HIS A 249 13.12 -9.01 9.19
#